data_1bb87435048e7c1b4fce0d1b9b1d17e2
#
_entry.id   1bb87435048e7c1b4fce0d1b9b1d17e2
#
_cell.length_a   1.000
_cell.length_b   1.000
_cell.length_c   1.000
_cell.angle_alpha   90.00
_cell.angle_beta   90.00
_cell.angle_gamma   90.00
#
_symmetry.space_group_name_H-M   'P 1'
#
loop_
_entity.id
_entity.type
_entity.pdbx_description
1 polymer ?
#
loop_
_entity_poly.entity_id
_entity_poly.type
_entity_poly.pdbx_seq_one_letter_code
_entity_poly.pdbx_strand_id
1 'polypeptide(L)'
;MRILHILDHGLPLHSGYTFRTRAILKAQMARGWEVAAVTSPRHGKFDTDEETIDGIRFYRTPRVNSGPPVIGELREVAAFARRIEAVARRWRPDVLHAHSPVLGAMAAQRVADRLGLPLVYEIRAFWEDAAVGNGTGTEGSWKYRAIRWLETRAVRRADAVAVICEGLKNDLVARGGIDPGKILISPNGVDLGLFGEPLSYDRALARELGIEGAETIGFIGSFYDYEGLDVLIDAMPALVAARPKLHLVLVGGGPCDAALTAQAAASPVADRIHFVGRVPHQQVERYYSVIDVLVYPRKHMRLTDLVTPLKPLEAMAQRRLVAASDVGGHRELIRDGDTGTLFRPDDPVALAQAVARLFAERDGWDARRERGRAFVEAERSWAINVGRYDSVYQRLAKIGAMEDSWSHTPMVSA
;
A
#
# COMPACT_ATOMS: atom_id res chain seq x y z
N MET A 1 -18.98 -13.60 11.99
CA MET A 1 -17.91 -14.19 11.14
C MET A 1 -16.57 -13.83 11.73
N ARG A 2 -15.68 -14.80 11.81
CA ARG A 2 -14.33 -14.69 12.40
C ARG A 2 -13.28 -14.80 11.30
N ILE A 3 -12.45 -13.77 11.12
CA ILE A 3 -11.44 -13.71 10.07
C ILE A 3 -10.07 -13.63 10.70
N LEU A 4 -9.21 -14.61 10.43
CA LEU A 4 -7.84 -14.63 10.90
C LEU A 4 -6.91 -14.10 9.81
N HIS A 5 -6.34 -12.92 10.04
CA HIS A 5 -5.38 -12.29 9.12
C HIS A 5 -3.97 -12.81 9.35
N ILE A 6 -3.31 -13.25 8.29
CA ILE A 6 -1.93 -13.71 8.29
C ILE A 6 -1.06 -12.64 7.66
N LEU A 7 -0.21 -12.00 8.46
CA LEU A 7 0.52 -10.78 8.12
C LEU A 7 2.03 -11.01 8.14
N ASP A 8 2.75 -10.34 7.26
CA ASP A 8 4.21 -10.28 7.36
C ASP A 8 4.62 -9.51 8.62
N HIS A 9 4.10 -8.31 8.80
CA HIS A 9 4.26 -7.48 10.00
C HIS A 9 2.98 -6.67 10.27
N GLY A 10 2.91 -6.01 11.41
CA GLY A 10 1.76 -5.20 11.80
C GLY A 10 2.12 -4.16 12.87
N LEU A 11 1.12 -3.54 13.49
CA LEU A 11 1.35 -2.63 14.61
C LEU A 11 2.23 -3.28 15.69
N PRO A 12 3.10 -2.52 16.36
CA PRO A 12 3.27 -1.06 16.30
C PRO A 12 4.20 -0.57 15.18
N LEU A 13 4.68 -1.41 14.28
CA LEU A 13 5.54 -0.99 13.17
C LEU A 13 4.78 -0.09 12.21
N HIS A 14 5.34 1.07 11.89
CA HIS A 14 4.73 2.05 11.01
C HIS A 14 5.24 1.86 9.56
N SER A 15 4.36 1.46 8.67
CA SER A 15 4.61 1.31 7.23
C SER A 15 3.28 1.42 6.47
N GLY A 16 3.34 1.69 5.17
CA GLY A 16 2.14 1.67 4.33
C GLY A 16 1.38 0.33 4.38
N TYR A 17 2.12 -0.77 4.52
CA TYR A 17 1.56 -2.11 4.73
C TYR A 17 0.75 -2.18 6.03
N THR A 18 1.31 -1.67 7.14
CA THR A 18 0.66 -1.70 8.45
C THR A 18 -0.57 -0.80 8.49
N PHE A 19 -0.48 0.42 7.95
CA PHE A 19 -1.60 1.35 7.93
C PHE A 19 -2.77 0.82 7.09
N ARG A 20 -2.49 0.26 5.90
CA ARG A 20 -3.52 -0.41 5.11
C ARG A 20 -4.16 -1.57 5.87
N THR A 21 -3.35 -2.43 6.49
CA THR A 21 -3.86 -3.58 7.25
C THR A 21 -4.74 -3.11 8.40
N ARG A 22 -4.26 -2.15 9.21
CA ARG A 22 -5.03 -1.55 10.30
C ARG A 22 -6.39 -1.03 9.84
N ALA A 23 -6.39 -0.29 8.75
CA ALA A 23 -7.61 0.29 8.20
C ALA A 23 -8.61 -0.79 7.73
N ILE A 24 -8.15 -1.85 7.07
CA ILE A 24 -8.99 -2.99 6.67
C ILE A 24 -9.58 -3.66 7.91
N LEU A 25 -8.77 -4.01 8.91
CA LEU A 25 -9.24 -4.70 10.11
C LEU A 25 -10.25 -3.84 10.89
N LYS A 26 -9.99 -2.53 11.04
CA LYS A 26 -10.93 -1.59 11.68
C LYS A 26 -12.26 -1.51 10.93
N ALA A 27 -12.22 -1.40 9.61
CA ALA A 27 -13.42 -1.36 8.79
C ALA A 27 -14.20 -2.69 8.85
N GLN A 28 -13.52 -3.82 8.96
CA GLN A 28 -14.16 -5.13 9.17
C GLN A 28 -14.82 -5.22 10.56
N MET A 29 -14.14 -4.75 11.60
CA MET A 29 -14.72 -4.70 12.97
C MET A 29 -15.95 -3.79 13.00
N ALA A 30 -15.92 -2.65 12.32
CA ALA A 30 -17.08 -1.75 12.21
C ALA A 30 -18.29 -2.39 11.50
N ARG A 31 -18.06 -3.44 10.69
CA ARG A 31 -19.12 -4.26 10.07
C ARG A 31 -19.62 -5.40 10.97
N GLY A 32 -19.13 -5.49 12.21
CA GLY A 32 -19.49 -6.52 13.16
C GLY A 32 -18.76 -7.86 12.95
N TRP A 33 -17.67 -7.89 12.19
CA TRP A 33 -16.83 -9.08 12.09
C TRP A 33 -15.82 -9.15 13.23
N GLU A 34 -15.57 -10.35 13.73
CA GLU A 34 -14.47 -10.59 14.65
C GLU A 34 -13.18 -10.78 13.86
N VAL A 35 -12.16 -10.00 14.16
CA VAL A 35 -10.88 -10.10 13.47
C VAL A 35 -9.74 -10.30 14.45
N ALA A 36 -8.77 -11.08 14.05
CA ALA A 36 -7.49 -11.21 14.74
C ALA A 36 -6.36 -11.35 13.69
N ALA A 37 -5.14 -11.12 14.10
CA ALA A 37 -3.99 -11.18 13.22
C ALA A 37 -2.87 -12.05 13.79
N VAL A 38 -2.21 -12.84 12.94
CA VAL A 38 -0.96 -13.55 13.26
C VAL A 38 0.16 -12.93 12.44
N THR A 39 1.23 -12.46 13.08
CA THR A 39 2.38 -11.88 12.37
C THR A 39 3.48 -12.91 12.17
N SER A 40 4.21 -12.79 11.06
CA SER A 40 5.31 -13.68 10.70
C SER A 40 6.53 -13.53 11.63
N PRO A 41 7.51 -14.46 11.59
CA PRO A 41 8.78 -14.31 12.29
C PRO A 41 9.57 -13.06 11.90
N ARG A 42 9.21 -12.39 10.79
CA ARG A 42 9.85 -11.16 10.28
C ARG A 42 9.33 -9.88 10.94
N HIS A 43 8.27 -9.98 11.75
CA HIS A 43 7.71 -8.81 12.45
C HIS A 43 8.74 -8.06 13.32
N GLY A 44 9.73 -8.78 13.83
CA GLY A 44 10.78 -8.19 14.67
C GLY A 44 10.65 -8.59 16.14
N LYS A 45 11.08 -7.69 17.05
CA LYS A 45 11.00 -7.92 18.50
C LYS A 45 9.60 -7.57 19.02
N PHE A 46 9.16 -8.32 20.00
CA PHE A 46 7.91 -8.08 20.74
C PHE A 46 8.11 -8.58 22.18
N ASP A 47 7.33 -8.04 23.10
CA ASP A 47 7.46 -8.36 24.53
C ASP A 47 6.57 -9.53 24.94
N THR A 48 5.45 -9.73 24.25
CA THR A 48 4.47 -10.78 24.54
C THR A 48 4.01 -11.47 23.26
N ASP A 49 3.77 -12.77 23.36
CA ASP A 49 3.27 -13.61 22.24
C ASP A 49 1.86 -13.22 21.77
N GLU A 50 1.12 -12.49 22.60
CA GLU A 50 -0.23 -11.99 22.35
C GLU A 50 -0.38 -10.60 22.92
N GLU A 51 -0.84 -9.67 22.08
CA GLU A 51 -1.10 -8.29 22.48
C GLU A 51 -2.31 -7.72 21.77
N THR A 52 -2.92 -6.71 22.36
CA THR A 52 -4.01 -5.96 21.72
C THR A 52 -3.56 -4.52 21.51
N ILE A 53 -3.48 -4.11 20.26
CA ILE A 53 -3.09 -2.76 19.86
C ILE A 53 -4.24 -2.19 19.05
N ASP A 54 -4.72 -1.01 19.45
CA ASP A 54 -5.79 -0.30 18.74
C ASP A 54 -7.10 -1.14 18.62
N GLY A 55 -7.35 -2.00 19.63
CA GLY A 55 -8.49 -2.92 19.67
C GLY A 55 -8.34 -4.18 18.81
N ILE A 56 -7.24 -4.33 18.08
CA ILE A 56 -6.95 -5.50 17.25
C ILE A 56 -6.07 -6.47 18.04
N ARG A 57 -6.47 -7.74 18.10
CA ARG A 57 -5.67 -8.80 18.74
C ARG A 57 -4.61 -9.32 17.77
N PHE A 58 -3.35 -9.25 18.19
CA PHE A 58 -2.20 -9.78 17.46
C PHE A 58 -1.61 -11.00 18.19
N TYR A 59 -1.35 -12.05 17.43
CA TYR A 59 -0.59 -13.22 17.84
C TYR A 59 0.78 -13.16 17.18
N ARG A 60 1.85 -13.10 17.96
CA ARG A 60 3.21 -12.94 17.44
C ARG A 60 3.85 -14.32 17.19
N THR A 61 4.65 -14.40 16.13
CA THR A 61 5.46 -15.59 15.86
C THR A 61 6.92 -15.30 16.21
N PRO A 62 7.53 -16.07 17.11
CA PRO A 62 8.93 -15.89 17.48
C PRO A 62 9.86 -15.97 16.28
N ARG A 63 10.95 -15.18 16.33
CA ARG A 63 12.01 -15.24 15.33
C ARG A 63 12.60 -16.64 15.26
N VAL A 64 12.91 -17.07 14.05
CA VAL A 64 13.60 -18.33 13.78
C VAL A 64 15.01 -18.00 13.28
N ASN A 65 16.03 -18.74 13.74
CA ASN A 65 17.35 -18.67 13.14
C ASN A 65 17.27 -19.16 11.69
N SER A 66 17.36 -18.23 10.75
CA SER A 66 17.01 -18.47 9.36
C SER A 66 17.93 -19.48 8.68
N GLY A 67 19.25 -19.42 8.92
CA GLY A 67 20.21 -20.25 8.18
C GLY A 67 20.43 -19.77 6.72
N PRO A 68 20.97 -20.61 5.84
CA PRO A 68 21.20 -20.27 4.45
C PRO A 68 19.91 -19.87 3.71
N PRO A 69 20.01 -19.02 2.67
CA PRO A 69 18.86 -18.67 1.79
C PRO A 69 18.10 -19.95 1.35
N VAL A 70 16.80 -19.84 1.12
CA VAL A 70 15.84 -20.89 0.81
C VAL A 70 15.55 -21.80 2.01
N ILE A 71 16.55 -22.38 2.69
CA ILE A 71 16.34 -23.23 3.87
C ILE A 71 15.79 -22.39 5.03
N GLY A 72 16.33 -21.19 5.22
CA GLY A 72 15.84 -20.24 6.21
C GLY A 72 14.38 -19.87 5.96
N GLU A 73 14.03 -19.53 4.73
CA GLU A 73 12.66 -19.20 4.35
C GLU A 73 11.69 -20.37 4.56
N LEU A 74 12.10 -21.59 4.25
CA LEU A 74 11.29 -22.79 4.51
C LEU A 74 11.08 -23.06 6.01
N ARG A 75 12.09 -22.76 6.84
CA ARG A 75 11.98 -22.85 8.32
C ARG A 75 11.04 -21.78 8.86
N GLU A 76 11.14 -20.55 8.35
CA GLU A 76 10.21 -19.44 8.69
C GLU A 76 8.77 -19.81 8.33
N VAL A 77 8.52 -20.32 7.13
CA VAL A 77 7.20 -20.78 6.70
C VAL A 77 6.68 -21.91 7.59
N ALA A 78 7.54 -22.86 7.99
CA ALA A 78 7.14 -23.96 8.87
C ALA A 78 6.80 -23.47 10.29
N ALA A 79 7.58 -22.55 10.84
CA ALA A 79 7.33 -21.96 12.16
C ALA A 79 6.05 -21.11 12.14
N PHE A 80 5.87 -20.32 11.10
CA PHE A 80 4.68 -19.51 10.92
C PHE A 80 3.42 -20.37 10.77
N ALA A 81 3.47 -21.43 9.97
CA ALA A 81 2.35 -22.38 9.85
C ALA A 81 1.97 -23.02 11.20
N ARG A 82 2.95 -23.41 12.03
CA ARG A 82 2.66 -23.94 13.38
C ARG A 82 1.95 -22.92 14.26
N ARG A 83 2.38 -21.63 14.22
CA ARG A 83 1.72 -20.58 15.00
C ARG A 83 0.31 -20.31 14.50
N ILE A 84 0.11 -20.20 13.18
CA ILE A 84 -1.21 -20.03 12.57
C ILE A 84 -2.12 -21.19 12.98
N GLU A 85 -1.66 -22.43 12.89
CA GLU A 85 -2.45 -23.61 13.26
C GLU A 85 -2.85 -23.61 14.73
N ALA A 86 -1.92 -23.29 15.65
CA ALA A 86 -2.20 -23.20 17.08
C ALA A 86 -3.27 -22.13 17.39
N VAL A 87 -3.17 -20.97 16.74
CA VAL A 87 -4.16 -19.89 16.89
C VAL A 87 -5.50 -20.31 16.26
N ALA A 88 -5.50 -20.89 15.06
CA ALA A 88 -6.72 -21.29 14.37
C ALA A 88 -7.50 -22.36 15.16
N ARG A 89 -6.83 -23.35 15.74
CA ARG A 89 -7.48 -24.36 16.60
C ARG A 89 -8.13 -23.78 17.85
N ARG A 90 -7.51 -22.74 18.45
CA ARG A 90 -8.02 -22.07 19.66
C ARG A 90 -9.11 -21.05 19.35
N TRP A 91 -8.87 -20.18 18.34
CA TRP A 91 -9.73 -19.05 18.02
C TRP A 91 -10.85 -19.42 17.05
N ARG A 92 -10.71 -20.52 16.29
CA ARG A 92 -11.69 -21.09 15.35
C ARG A 92 -12.19 -20.04 14.33
N PRO A 93 -11.35 -19.60 13.41
CA PRO A 93 -11.75 -18.70 12.35
C PRO A 93 -12.65 -19.40 11.32
N ASP A 94 -13.55 -18.64 10.71
CA ASP A 94 -14.33 -19.09 9.56
C ASP A 94 -13.54 -19.00 8.25
N VAL A 95 -12.57 -18.06 8.19
CA VAL A 95 -11.75 -17.77 7.00
C VAL A 95 -10.33 -17.40 7.42
N LEU A 96 -9.34 -17.92 6.70
CA LEU A 96 -7.96 -17.44 6.74
C LEU A 96 -7.77 -16.38 5.65
N HIS A 97 -7.20 -15.23 6.00
CA HIS A 97 -6.90 -14.15 5.04
C HIS A 97 -5.41 -13.84 5.08
N ALA A 98 -4.65 -14.43 4.17
CA ALA A 98 -3.22 -14.19 4.05
C ALA A 98 -2.95 -12.94 3.20
N HIS A 99 -1.96 -12.15 3.63
CA HIS A 99 -1.48 -10.98 2.91
C HIS A 99 -0.08 -11.22 2.34
N SER A 100 0.21 -10.62 1.18
CA SER A 100 1.57 -10.67 0.62
C SER A 100 2.64 -10.27 1.66
N PRO A 101 3.87 -10.81 1.62
CA PRO A 101 4.45 -11.62 0.55
C PRO A 101 4.00 -13.10 0.58
N VAL A 102 4.32 -13.81 -0.50
CA VAL A 102 3.88 -15.20 -0.74
C VAL A 102 4.23 -16.20 0.38
N LEU A 103 5.26 -15.96 1.17
CA LEU A 103 5.64 -16.83 2.29
C LEU A 103 4.52 -16.95 3.34
N GLY A 104 3.79 -15.85 3.59
CA GLY A 104 2.59 -15.86 4.43
C GLY A 104 1.48 -16.73 3.85
N ALA A 105 1.22 -16.62 2.56
CA ALA A 105 0.24 -17.45 1.86
C ALA A 105 0.64 -18.94 1.88
N MET A 106 1.93 -19.26 1.71
CA MET A 106 2.42 -20.65 1.79
C MET A 106 2.24 -21.26 3.19
N ALA A 107 2.43 -20.46 4.24
CA ALA A 107 2.19 -20.90 5.62
C ALA A 107 0.69 -21.10 5.88
N ALA A 108 -0.14 -20.15 5.47
CA ALA A 108 -1.59 -20.22 5.59
C ALA A 108 -2.19 -21.39 4.82
N GLN A 109 -1.73 -21.65 3.59
CA GLN A 109 -2.19 -22.76 2.76
C GLN A 109 -1.99 -24.12 3.44
N ARG A 110 -0.85 -24.35 4.12
CA ARG A 110 -0.60 -25.58 4.87
C ARG A 110 -1.62 -25.80 5.99
N VAL A 111 -2.07 -24.71 6.60
CA VAL A 111 -3.06 -24.74 7.68
C VAL A 111 -4.47 -24.91 7.12
N ALA A 112 -4.78 -24.18 6.04
CA ALA A 112 -6.03 -24.33 5.30
C ALA A 112 -6.29 -25.77 4.89
N ASP A 113 -5.29 -26.41 4.25
CA ASP A 113 -5.37 -27.82 3.83
C ASP A 113 -5.57 -28.79 5.01
N ARG A 114 -4.96 -28.52 6.19
CA ARG A 114 -5.07 -29.40 7.36
C ARG A 114 -6.35 -29.28 8.15
N LEU A 115 -6.91 -28.07 8.17
CA LEU A 115 -8.07 -27.76 9.00
C LEU A 115 -9.36 -27.61 8.20
N GLY A 116 -9.33 -27.78 6.88
CA GLY A 116 -10.48 -27.57 6.00
C GLY A 116 -10.95 -26.12 6.00
N LEU A 117 -10.06 -25.14 6.20
CA LEU A 117 -10.43 -23.74 6.27
C LEU A 117 -10.25 -23.05 4.91
N PRO A 118 -11.21 -22.23 4.48
CA PRO A 118 -11.06 -21.47 3.26
C PRO A 118 -9.97 -20.39 3.40
N LEU A 119 -9.24 -20.16 2.31
CA LEU A 119 -8.13 -19.21 2.24
C LEU A 119 -8.37 -18.11 1.22
N VAL A 120 -8.35 -16.87 1.67
CA VAL A 120 -8.22 -15.66 0.83
C VAL A 120 -6.75 -15.25 0.81
N TYR A 121 -6.21 -14.96 -0.38
CA TYR A 121 -4.87 -14.41 -0.54
C TYR A 121 -4.90 -12.99 -1.10
N GLU A 122 -4.48 -11.99 -0.30
CA GLU A 122 -4.41 -10.59 -0.72
C GLU A 122 -3.01 -10.21 -1.19
N ILE A 123 -2.91 -9.74 -2.44
CA ILE A 123 -1.68 -9.28 -3.09
C ILE A 123 -1.70 -7.76 -3.21
N ARG A 124 -0.70 -7.11 -2.63
CA ARG A 124 -0.52 -5.65 -2.64
C ARG A 124 0.54 -5.18 -3.63
N ALA A 125 1.48 -6.04 -3.91
CA ALA A 125 2.49 -5.97 -4.96
C ALA A 125 3.03 -7.38 -5.15
N PHE A 126 3.49 -7.70 -6.36
CA PHE A 126 4.22 -8.95 -6.55
C PHE A 126 5.58 -8.85 -5.89
N TRP A 127 5.97 -9.89 -5.17
CA TRP A 127 7.23 -9.88 -4.42
C TRP A 127 8.45 -9.81 -5.35
N GLU A 128 8.39 -10.45 -6.50
CA GLU A 128 9.41 -10.35 -7.54
C GLU A 128 9.60 -8.91 -8.04
N ASP A 129 8.51 -8.18 -8.30
CA ASP A 129 8.56 -6.80 -8.80
C ASP A 129 8.98 -5.82 -7.70
N ALA A 130 8.54 -6.04 -6.46
CA ALA A 130 8.97 -5.25 -5.31
C ALA A 130 10.47 -5.40 -5.03
N ALA A 131 11.05 -6.59 -5.22
CA ALA A 131 12.49 -6.80 -5.10
C ALA A 131 13.28 -6.00 -6.16
N VAL A 132 12.78 -5.94 -7.38
CA VAL A 132 13.38 -5.10 -8.46
C VAL A 132 13.26 -3.62 -8.10
N GLY A 133 12.08 -3.15 -7.74
CA GLY A 133 11.84 -1.75 -7.37
C GLY A 133 12.66 -1.27 -6.17
N ASN A 134 13.00 -2.18 -5.25
CA ASN A 134 13.86 -1.89 -4.09
C ASN A 134 15.36 -2.11 -4.38
N GLY A 135 15.75 -2.40 -5.63
CA GLY A 135 17.16 -2.62 -6.01
C GLY A 135 17.77 -3.93 -5.47
N THR A 136 16.96 -4.86 -4.94
CA THR A 136 17.41 -6.14 -4.36
C THR A 136 17.19 -7.33 -5.29
N GLY A 137 16.66 -7.09 -6.48
CA GLY A 137 16.38 -8.08 -7.51
C GLY A 137 16.65 -7.56 -8.91
N THR A 138 16.69 -8.49 -9.87
CA THR A 138 16.79 -8.18 -11.31
C THR A 138 15.68 -8.89 -12.04
N GLU A 139 14.93 -8.16 -12.86
CA GLU A 139 13.84 -8.69 -13.68
C GLU A 139 14.35 -9.81 -14.60
N GLY A 140 13.55 -10.86 -14.75
CA GLY A 140 13.90 -12.00 -15.59
C GLY A 140 14.99 -12.95 -15.04
N SER A 141 15.62 -12.62 -13.90
CA SER A 141 16.59 -13.51 -13.24
C SER A 141 15.94 -14.85 -12.81
N TRP A 142 16.74 -15.87 -12.56
CA TRP A 142 16.23 -17.17 -12.07
C TRP A 142 15.45 -17.01 -10.75
N LYS A 143 15.93 -16.14 -9.85
CA LYS A 143 15.26 -15.82 -8.57
C LYS A 143 13.92 -15.15 -8.82
N TYR A 144 13.86 -14.18 -9.72
CA TYR A 144 12.62 -13.52 -10.14
C TYR A 144 11.59 -14.53 -10.66
N ARG A 145 12.02 -15.44 -11.56
CA ARG A 145 11.15 -16.49 -12.11
C ARG A 145 10.66 -17.46 -11.04
N ALA A 146 11.53 -17.83 -10.10
CA ALA A 146 11.17 -18.73 -9.00
C ALA A 146 10.13 -18.08 -8.07
N ILE A 147 10.30 -16.82 -7.70
CA ILE A 147 9.34 -16.07 -6.88
C ILE A 147 8.01 -15.93 -7.62
N ARG A 148 8.03 -15.53 -8.90
CA ARG A 148 6.84 -15.45 -9.75
C ARG A 148 6.09 -16.78 -9.85
N TRP A 149 6.81 -17.89 -9.94
CA TRP A 149 6.21 -19.22 -9.93
C TRP A 149 5.54 -19.55 -8.57
N LEU A 150 6.23 -19.26 -7.45
CA LEU A 150 5.67 -19.44 -6.10
C LEU A 150 4.40 -18.61 -5.90
N GLU A 151 4.43 -17.34 -6.30
CA GLU A 151 3.28 -16.42 -6.26
C GLU A 151 2.10 -16.98 -7.06
N THR A 152 2.36 -17.36 -8.32
CA THR A 152 1.33 -17.95 -9.21
C THR A 152 0.75 -19.24 -8.62
N ARG A 153 1.58 -20.10 -8.02
CA ARG A 153 1.14 -21.33 -7.35
C ARG A 153 0.24 -21.02 -6.15
N ALA A 154 0.62 -20.04 -5.31
CA ALA A 154 -0.18 -19.64 -4.15
C ALA A 154 -1.56 -19.10 -4.59
N VAL A 155 -1.58 -18.26 -5.62
CA VAL A 155 -2.80 -17.73 -6.23
C VAL A 155 -3.72 -18.85 -6.74
N ARG A 156 -3.18 -19.86 -7.44
CA ARG A 156 -3.98 -20.98 -7.97
C ARG A 156 -4.63 -21.81 -6.86
N ARG A 157 -3.98 -21.92 -5.71
CA ARG A 157 -4.42 -22.73 -4.58
C ARG A 157 -5.35 -22.02 -3.61
N ALA A 158 -5.34 -20.70 -3.57
CA ALA A 158 -6.26 -19.95 -2.73
C ALA A 158 -7.71 -20.08 -3.23
N ASP A 159 -8.70 -20.07 -2.35
CA ASP A 159 -10.13 -20.17 -2.71
C ASP A 159 -10.64 -18.86 -3.30
N ALA A 160 -10.08 -17.73 -2.85
CA ALA A 160 -10.26 -16.42 -3.45
C ALA A 160 -8.97 -15.62 -3.39
N VAL A 161 -8.82 -14.68 -4.31
CA VAL A 161 -7.66 -13.77 -4.38
C VAL A 161 -8.15 -12.34 -4.33
N ALA A 162 -7.54 -11.52 -3.49
CA ALA A 162 -7.77 -10.08 -3.50
C ALA A 162 -6.53 -9.37 -4.05
N VAL A 163 -6.74 -8.40 -4.92
CA VAL A 163 -5.68 -7.52 -5.46
C VAL A 163 -6.08 -6.06 -5.28
N ILE A 164 -5.09 -5.17 -5.24
CA ILE A 164 -5.38 -3.75 -4.97
C ILE A 164 -5.79 -2.95 -6.21
N CYS A 165 -5.66 -3.52 -7.41
CA CYS A 165 -5.87 -2.78 -8.66
C CYS A 165 -6.07 -3.71 -9.86
N GLU A 166 -6.57 -3.14 -10.95
CA GLU A 166 -6.76 -3.87 -12.23
C GLU A 166 -5.43 -4.33 -12.83
N GLY A 167 -4.36 -3.55 -12.70
CA GLY A 167 -3.04 -3.92 -13.20
C GLY A 167 -2.56 -5.26 -12.66
N LEU A 168 -2.67 -5.49 -11.33
CA LEU A 168 -2.34 -6.77 -10.71
C LEU A 168 -3.27 -7.89 -11.16
N LYS A 169 -4.59 -7.64 -11.27
CA LYS A 169 -5.55 -8.62 -11.75
C LYS A 169 -5.21 -9.08 -13.17
N ASN A 170 -4.99 -8.13 -14.06
CA ASN A 170 -4.71 -8.41 -15.46
C ASN A 170 -3.40 -9.21 -15.63
N ASP A 171 -2.36 -8.88 -14.86
CA ASP A 171 -1.12 -9.66 -14.86
C ASP A 171 -1.36 -11.10 -14.36
N LEU A 172 -2.12 -11.28 -13.29
CA LEU A 172 -2.45 -12.63 -12.78
C LEU A 172 -3.19 -13.46 -13.82
N VAL A 173 -4.18 -12.89 -14.49
CA VAL A 173 -4.93 -13.56 -15.57
C VAL A 173 -3.99 -13.91 -16.73
N ALA A 174 -3.10 -13.00 -17.11
CA ALA A 174 -2.12 -13.21 -18.17
C ALA A 174 -1.07 -14.31 -17.84
N ARG A 175 -0.85 -14.64 -16.55
CA ARG A 175 -0.01 -15.77 -16.14
C ARG A 175 -0.60 -17.14 -16.54
N GLY A 176 -1.88 -17.19 -16.87
CA GLY A 176 -2.61 -18.38 -17.31
C GLY A 176 -3.05 -19.32 -16.17
N GLY A 177 -4.14 -20.04 -16.40
CA GLY A 177 -4.67 -21.03 -15.43
C GLY A 177 -5.16 -20.44 -14.11
N ILE A 178 -5.58 -19.17 -14.11
CA ILE A 178 -6.22 -18.48 -12.98
C ILE A 178 -7.58 -18.00 -13.44
N ASP A 179 -8.64 -18.41 -12.74
CA ASP A 179 -9.99 -17.96 -13.00
C ASP A 179 -10.16 -16.48 -12.60
N PRO A 180 -10.48 -15.57 -13.53
CA PRO A 180 -10.76 -14.18 -13.22
C PRO A 180 -11.87 -13.97 -12.18
N GLY A 181 -12.85 -14.89 -12.13
CA GLY A 181 -14.00 -14.85 -11.21
C GLY A 181 -13.61 -15.06 -9.74
N LYS A 182 -12.43 -15.62 -9.47
CA LYS A 182 -11.91 -15.77 -8.13
C LYS A 182 -11.10 -14.54 -7.65
N ILE A 183 -10.85 -13.54 -8.52
CA ILE A 183 -10.06 -12.38 -8.21
C ILE A 183 -10.97 -11.19 -7.87
N LEU A 184 -10.93 -10.77 -6.61
CA LEU A 184 -11.57 -9.56 -6.10
C LEU A 184 -10.61 -8.37 -6.19
N ILE A 185 -11.08 -7.21 -6.63
CA ILE A 185 -10.34 -5.96 -6.47
C ILE A 185 -10.77 -5.28 -5.18
N SER A 186 -9.82 -5.19 -4.23
CA SER A 186 -9.92 -4.45 -2.99
C SER A 186 -8.94 -3.27 -3.05
N PRO A 187 -9.33 -2.13 -3.62
CA PRO A 187 -8.41 -1.05 -3.92
C PRO A 187 -7.85 -0.40 -2.66
N ASN A 188 -6.79 0.38 -2.83
CA ASN A 188 -6.30 1.27 -1.80
C ASN A 188 -7.38 2.29 -1.43
N GLY A 189 -7.45 2.64 -0.16
CA GLY A 189 -8.40 3.60 0.37
C GLY A 189 -7.72 4.60 1.30
N VAL A 190 -8.50 5.56 1.75
CA VAL A 190 -8.09 6.57 2.74
C VAL A 190 -8.91 6.39 4.01
N ASP A 191 -8.26 6.59 5.14
CA ASP A 191 -8.93 6.74 6.44
C ASP A 191 -9.41 8.18 6.57
N LEU A 192 -10.68 8.41 6.23
CA LEU A 192 -11.30 9.73 6.30
C LEU A 192 -11.49 10.23 7.75
N GLY A 193 -11.35 9.37 8.74
CA GLY A 193 -11.29 9.78 10.15
C GLY A 193 -9.93 10.38 10.52
N LEU A 194 -8.87 9.92 9.86
CA LEU A 194 -7.51 10.43 10.05
C LEU A 194 -7.21 11.61 9.09
N PHE A 195 -7.60 11.49 7.82
CA PHE A 195 -7.51 12.54 6.80
C PHE A 195 -8.87 13.22 6.61
N GLY A 196 -9.39 13.79 7.72
CA GLY A 196 -10.71 14.41 7.79
C GLY A 196 -10.83 15.74 7.05
N GLU A 197 -11.35 16.76 7.73
CA GLU A 197 -11.36 18.10 7.16
C GLU A 197 -9.93 18.67 7.10
N PRO A 198 -9.49 19.21 5.94
CA PRO A 198 -8.17 19.79 5.78
C PRO A 198 -7.90 20.90 6.78
N LEU A 199 -6.72 20.90 7.36
CA LEU A 199 -6.29 21.99 8.21
C LEU A 199 -6.19 23.29 7.41
N SER A 200 -6.50 24.43 8.06
CA SER A 200 -6.20 25.74 7.52
C SER A 200 -4.69 25.90 7.35
N TYR A 201 -4.28 26.80 6.45
CA TYR A 201 -2.87 27.09 6.17
C TYR A 201 -2.09 27.41 7.45
N ASP A 202 -1.08 26.60 7.76
CA ASP A 202 -0.22 26.77 8.93
C ASP A 202 0.87 27.81 8.68
N ARG A 203 0.55 29.08 8.99
CA ARG A 203 1.49 30.19 8.81
C ARG A 203 2.77 30.05 9.63
N ALA A 204 2.68 29.43 10.81
CA ALA A 204 3.86 29.24 11.66
C ALA A 204 4.84 28.27 11.01
N LEU A 205 4.35 27.14 10.52
CA LEU A 205 5.14 26.18 9.77
C LEU A 205 5.69 26.78 8.47
N ALA A 206 4.90 27.57 7.75
CA ALA A 206 5.34 28.20 6.52
C ALA A 206 6.50 29.19 6.75
N ARG A 207 6.48 29.94 7.86
CA ARG A 207 7.61 30.80 8.27
C ARG A 207 8.84 30.00 8.69
N GLU A 208 8.65 28.93 9.46
CA GLU A 208 9.72 28.02 9.87
C GLU A 208 10.46 27.45 8.65
N LEU A 209 9.72 27.07 7.62
CA LEU A 209 10.25 26.55 6.36
C LEU A 209 10.72 27.62 5.37
N GLY A 210 10.50 28.91 5.66
CA GLY A 210 10.86 30.01 4.76
C GLY A 210 10.01 30.09 3.48
N ILE A 211 8.78 29.60 3.50
CA ILE A 211 7.87 29.50 2.33
C ILE A 211 6.60 30.33 2.48
N GLU A 212 6.51 31.23 3.48
CA GLU A 212 5.31 32.08 3.64
C GLU A 212 5.12 32.97 2.42
N GLY A 213 3.95 32.89 1.77
CA GLY A 213 3.63 33.61 0.56
C GLY A 213 4.26 33.07 -0.72
N ALA A 214 4.93 31.92 -0.65
CA ALA A 214 5.45 31.20 -1.81
C ALA A 214 4.37 30.37 -2.51
N GLU A 215 4.64 29.96 -3.73
CA GLU A 215 3.98 28.85 -4.41
C GLU A 215 4.69 27.56 -4.00
N THR A 216 3.95 26.52 -3.66
CA THR A 216 4.56 25.33 -3.08
C THR A 216 4.16 24.06 -3.80
N ILE A 217 5.17 23.28 -4.16
CA ILE A 217 4.98 21.87 -4.54
C ILE A 217 5.63 20.99 -3.49
N GLY A 218 5.22 19.73 -3.39
CA GLY A 218 5.83 18.86 -2.40
C GLY A 218 5.55 17.39 -2.61
N PHE A 219 6.28 16.60 -1.81
CA PHE A 219 6.10 15.17 -1.69
C PHE A 219 6.11 14.80 -0.21
N ILE A 220 5.19 13.92 0.20
CA ILE A 220 5.12 13.41 1.57
C ILE A 220 5.18 11.89 1.50
N GLY A 221 6.21 11.29 2.09
CA GLY A 221 6.34 9.83 2.13
C GLY A 221 7.76 9.30 2.19
N SER A 222 7.93 8.00 1.91
CA SER A 222 9.25 7.37 1.91
C SER A 222 9.99 7.62 0.61
N PHE A 223 11.30 7.88 0.69
CA PHE A 223 12.17 8.22 -0.43
C PHE A 223 12.82 6.95 -0.99
N TYR A 224 12.06 6.21 -1.80
CA TYR A 224 12.54 5.09 -2.60
C TYR A 224 12.88 5.55 -4.01
N ASP A 225 13.77 4.85 -4.69
CA ASP A 225 14.20 5.18 -6.04
C ASP A 225 13.02 5.25 -7.03
N TYR A 226 12.12 4.29 -6.97
CA TYR A 226 10.95 4.25 -7.85
C TYR A 226 9.95 5.40 -7.65
N GLU A 227 10.05 6.18 -6.57
CA GLU A 227 9.21 7.37 -6.39
C GLU A 227 9.67 8.55 -7.26
N GLY A 228 10.91 8.52 -7.82
CA GLY A 228 11.37 9.45 -8.84
C GLY A 228 11.64 10.87 -8.34
N LEU A 229 11.99 11.04 -7.06
CA LEU A 229 12.25 12.37 -6.49
C LEU A 229 13.48 13.05 -7.10
N ASP A 230 14.40 12.28 -7.66
CA ASP A 230 15.50 12.76 -8.48
C ASP A 230 15.01 13.51 -9.74
N VAL A 231 14.01 12.99 -10.43
CA VAL A 231 13.36 13.64 -11.58
C VAL A 231 12.68 14.96 -11.16
N LEU A 232 12.06 14.99 -9.96
CA LEU A 232 11.44 16.20 -9.41
C LEU A 232 12.49 17.28 -9.09
N ILE A 233 13.62 16.89 -8.49
CA ILE A 233 14.73 17.81 -8.21
C ILE A 233 15.32 18.37 -9.52
N ASP A 234 15.50 17.52 -10.54
CA ASP A 234 15.99 17.95 -11.87
C ASP A 234 15.02 18.90 -12.59
N ALA A 235 13.72 18.84 -12.30
CA ALA A 235 12.72 19.74 -12.85
C ALA A 235 12.73 21.15 -12.19
N MET A 236 13.29 21.27 -10.99
CA MET A 236 13.23 22.50 -10.20
C MET A 236 13.85 23.74 -10.87
N PRO A 237 15.01 23.69 -11.56
CA PRO A 237 15.54 24.86 -12.25
C PRO A 237 14.59 25.43 -13.28
N ALA A 238 13.93 24.58 -14.09
CA ALA A 238 12.96 25.00 -15.08
C ALA A 238 11.67 25.56 -14.44
N LEU A 239 11.22 24.94 -13.35
CA LEU A 239 10.08 25.39 -12.56
C LEU A 239 10.31 26.76 -11.93
N VAL A 240 11.46 26.98 -11.30
CA VAL A 240 11.81 28.28 -10.68
C VAL A 240 12.01 29.36 -11.74
N ALA A 241 12.57 29.03 -12.90
CA ALA A 241 12.67 29.97 -14.03
C ALA A 241 11.29 30.44 -14.52
N ALA A 242 10.32 29.52 -14.60
CA ALA A 242 8.95 29.85 -15.00
C ALA A 242 8.14 30.52 -13.86
N ARG A 243 8.44 30.20 -12.61
CA ARG A 243 7.71 30.62 -11.40
C ARG A 243 8.69 30.95 -10.26
N PRO A 244 9.22 32.19 -10.23
CA PRO A 244 10.31 32.55 -9.30
C PRO A 244 9.99 32.44 -7.80
N LYS A 245 8.70 32.32 -7.43
CA LYS A 245 8.25 32.15 -6.05
C LYS A 245 8.02 30.68 -5.67
N LEU A 246 8.35 29.72 -6.56
CA LEU A 246 8.08 28.32 -6.33
C LEU A 246 9.14 27.69 -5.42
N HIS A 247 8.67 26.91 -4.44
CA HIS A 247 9.48 26.12 -3.53
C HIS A 247 9.04 24.65 -3.54
N LEU A 248 9.98 23.75 -3.34
CA LEU A 248 9.75 22.31 -3.17
C LEU A 248 9.93 21.94 -1.69
N VAL A 249 8.93 21.23 -1.13
CA VAL A 249 8.96 20.73 0.25
C VAL A 249 8.93 19.18 0.21
N LEU A 250 10.00 18.55 0.70
CA LEU A 250 10.16 17.10 0.78
C LEU A 250 10.04 16.64 2.23
N VAL A 251 8.93 15.96 2.54
CA VAL A 251 8.63 15.46 3.90
C VAL A 251 8.74 13.95 3.91
N GLY A 252 9.66 13.43 4.71
CA GLY A 252 9.88 12.00 4.80
C GLY A 252 11.34 11.61 4.89
N GLY A 253 11.66 10.43 4.39
CA GLY A 253 13.01 9.92 4.38
C GLY A 253 13.05 8.47 3.88
N GLY A 254 14.23 8.00 3.51
CA GLY A 254 14.34 6.64 3.00
C GLY A 254 15.73 6.29 2.47
N PRO A 255 15.85 5.19 1.72
CA PRO A 255 17.13 4.76 1.18
C PRO A 255 17.83 5.78 0.28
N CYS A 256 17.06 6.68 -0.36
CA CYS A 256 17.59 7.67 -1.30
C CYS A 256 17.93 9.02 -0.64
N ASP A 257 17.75 9.21 0.68
CA ASP A 257 17.95 10.48 1.37
C ASP A 257 19.28 11.16 1.03
N ALA A 258 20.38 10.46 1.21
CA ALA A 258 21.72 11.02 1.01
C ALA A 258 21.95 11.44 -0.46
N ALA A 259 21.49 10.62 -1.41
CA ALA A 259 21.64 10.91 -2.84
C ALA A 259 20.80 12.12 -3.25
N LEU A 260 19.55 12.20 -2.82
CA LEU A 260 18.63 13.30 -3.13
C LEU A 260 19.10 14.62 -2.50
N THR A 261 19.61 14.57 -1.25
CA THR A 261 20.18 15.75 -0.57
C THR A 261 21.42 16.28 -1.32
N ALA A 262 22.30 15.38 -1.75
CA ALA A 262 23.47 15.77 -2.55
C ALA A 262 23.09 16.36 -3.91
N GLN A 263 22.11 15.76 -4.60
CA GLN A 263 21.58 16.28 -5.88
C GLN A 263 20.97 17.67 -5.70
N ALA A 264 20.14 17.87 -4.67
CA ALA A 264 19.52 19.16 -4.40
C ALA A 264 20.56 20.23 -4.07
N ALA A 265 21.59 19.91 -3.28
CA ALA A 265 22.68 20.83 -2.95
C ALA A 265 23.49 21.27 -4.17
N ALA A 266 23.60 20.42 -5.20
CA ALA A 266 24.24 20.73 -6.47
C ALA A 266 23.35 21.52 -7.43
N SER A 267 22.05 21.67 -7.15
CA SER A 267 21.10 22.38 -8.00
C SER A 267 21.34 23.90 -7.96
N PRO A 268 21.24 24.61 -9.11
CA PRO A 268 21.33 26.07 -9.15
C PRO A 268 20.23 26.79 -8.35
N VAL A 269 19.23 26.05 -7.90
CA VAL A 269 18.08 26.54 -7.11
C VAL A 269 17.97 25.79 -5.77
N ALA A 270 19.10 25.40 -5.19
CA ALA A 270 19.17 24.64 -3.94
C ALA A 270 18.41 25.35 -2.79
N ASP A 271 18.40 26.68 -2.75
CA ASP A 271 17.68 27.50 -1.78
C ASP A 271 16.13 27.36 -1.88
N ARG A 272 15.64 26.74 -2.92
CA ARG A 272 14.21 26.50 -3.18
C ARG A 272 13.78 25.07 -2.84
N ILE A 273 14.68 24.21 -2.36
CA ILE A 273 14.42 22.79 -2.07
C ILE A 273 14.59 22.54 -0.58
N HIS A 274 13.50 22.17 0.10
CA HIS A 274 13.45 22.03 1.54
C HIS A 274 13.26 20.56 1.93
N PHE A 275 14.25 19.98 2.61
CA PHE A 275 14.14 18.65 3.22
C PHE A 275 13.71 18.80 4.68
N VAL A 276 12.53 18.31 5.03
CA VAL A 276 11.98 18.36 6.39
C VAL A 276 12.46 17.18 7.25
N GLY A 277 12.72 16.04 6.60
CA GLY A 277 12.96 14.80 7.31
C GLY A 277 11.67 14.09 7.70
N ARG A 278 11.79 13.03 8.51
CA ARG A 278 10.65 12.23 8.97
C ARG A 278 9.90 12.96 10.08
N VAL A 279 8.58 13.02 9.94
CA VAL A 279 7.70 13.63 10.93
C VAL A 279 6.75 12.58 11.54
N PRO A 280 6.29 12.76 12.79
CA PRO A 280 5.26 11.92 13.37
C PRO A 280 3.99 11.93 12.53
N HIS A 281 3.33 10.78 12.40
CA HIS A 281 2.15 10.65 11.53
C HIS A 281 1.03 11.65 11.89
N GLN A 282 0.86 11.97 13.17
CA GLN A 282 -0.11 12.95 13.66
C GLN A 282 0.17 14.40 13.22
N GLN A 283 1.39 14.67 12.74
CA GLN A 283 1.78 16.01 12.28
C GLN A 283 1.75 16.15 10.75
N VAL A 284 1.51 15.07 10.02
CA VAL A 284 1.56 15.05 8.54
C VAL A 284 0.56 16.03 7.94
N GLU A 285 -0.63 16.18 8.52
CA GLU A 285 -1.67 17.10 8.03
C GLU A 285 -1.22 18.57 8.01
N ARG A 286 -0.36 19.00 8.94
CA ARG A 286 0.22 20.34 8.94
C ARG A 286 1.02 20.60 7.65
N TYR A 287 1.77 19.60 7.18
CA TYR A 287 2.55 19.74 5.94
C TYR A 287 1.67 19.74 4.69
N TYR A 288 0.59 18.95 4.68
CA TYR A 288 -0.42 19.07 3.63
C TYR A 288 -0.97 20.50 3.57
N SER A 289 -1.16 21.18 4.70
CA SER A 289 -1.76 22.52 4.76
C SER A 289 -0.91 23.59 4.06
N VAL A 290 0.40 23.43 3.96
CA VAL A 290 1.34 24.41 3.38
C VAL A 290 1.82 24.04 1.98
N ILE A 291 1.35 22.93 1.40
CA ILE A 291 1.70 22.48 0.05
C ILE A 291 0.49 22.67 -0.87
N ASP A 292 0.67 23.42 -1.96
CA ASP A 292 -0.38 23.67 -2.95
C ASP A 292 -0.63 22.46 -3.85
N VAL A 293 0.46 21.83 -4.35
CA VAL A 293 0.41 20.72 -5.30
C VAL A 293 1.32 19.60 -4.83
N LEU A 294 0.76 18.42 -4.57
CA LEU A 294 1.55 17.21 -4.32
C LEU A 294 2.00 16.62 -5.67
N VAL A 295 3.30 16.34 -5.79
CA VAL A 295 3.91 15.80 -7.00
C VAL A 295 4.40 14.38 -6.75
N TYR A 296 3.97 13.43 -7.58
CA TYR A 296 4.31 12.01 -7.50
C TYR A 296 4.97 11.54 -8.80
N PRO A 297 6.28 11.74 -8.96
CA PRO A 297 6.99 11.54 -10.23
C PRO A 297 7.49 10.09 -10.40
N ARG A 298 6.71 9.09 -10.02
CA ARG A 298 7.11 7.68 -10.10
C ARG A 298 7.76 7.33 -11.43
N LYS A 299 8.89 6.63 -11.35
CA LYS A 299 9.61 6.12 -12.52
C LYS A 299 8.79 5.05 -13.24
N HIS A 300 8.95 4.96 -14.55
CA HIS A 300 8.31 3.92 -15.36
C HIS A 300 9.02 2.58 -15.15
N MET A 301 8.37 1.69 -14.44
CA MET A 301 8.81 0.31 -14.23
C MET A 301 7.60 -0.58 -13.91
N ARG A 302 7.79 -1.87 -14.01
CA ARG A 302 6.72 -2.85 -13.80
C ARG A 302 6.01 -2.68 -12.43
N LEU A 303 6.76 -2.41 -11.36
CA LEU A 303 6.19 -2.16 -10.03
C LEU A 303 5.21 -0.98 -10.04
N THR A 304 5.59 0.15 -10.62
CA THR A 304 4.77 1.38 -10.63
C THR A 304 3.63 1.32 -11.62
N ASP A 305 3.76 0.54 -12.68
CA ASP A 305 2.67 0.27 -13.61
C ASP A 305 1.59 -0.64 -13.03
N LEU A 306 1.98 -1.60 -12.18
CA LEU A 306 1.05 -2.58 -11.63
C LEU A 306 0.46 -2.21 -10.28
N VAL A 307 1.05 -1.22 -9.55
CA VAL A 307 0.72 -0.96 -8.14
C VAL A 307 0.24 0.46 -7.92
N THR A 308 -1.01 0.60 -7.48
CA THR A 308 -1.57 1.90 -7.08
C THR A 308 -1.01 2.37 -5.73
N PRO A 309 -0.54 3.63 -5.60
CA PRO A 309 -0.10 4.18 -4.32
C PRO A 309 -1.25 4.69 -3.43
N LEU A 310 -0.96 4.90 -2.13
CA LEU A 310 -1.88 5.55 -1.18
C LEU A 310 -1.78 7.09 -1.24
N LYS A 311 -0.58 7.62 -1.44
CA LYS A 311 -0.25 9.04 -1.32
C LYS A 311 -1.14 9.99 -2.15
N PRO A 312 -1.45 9.74 -3.44
CA PRO A 312 -2.35 10.59 -4.18
C PRO A 312 -3.76 10.65 -3.59
N LEU A 313 -4.24 9.54 -3.02
CA LEU A 313 -5.55 9.47 -2.37
C LEU A 313 -5.58 10.30 -1.08
N GLU A 314 -4.50 10.24 -0.28
CA GLU A 314 -4.34 11.05 0.93
C GLU A 314 -4.30 12.55 0.58
N ALA A 315 -3.58 12.93 -0.48
CA ALA A 315 -3.53 14.30 -0.97
C ALA A 315 -4.91 14.79 -1.43
N MET A 316 -5.65 14.00 -2.19
CA MET A 316 -7.02 14.31 -2.60
C MET A 316 -7.97 14.41 -1.40
N ALA A 317 -7.84 13.54 -0.40
CA ALA A 317 -8.59 13.62 0.85
C ALA A 317 -8.32 14.93 1.59
N GLN A 318 -7.10 15.43 1.54
CA GLN A 318 -6.69 16.72 2.10
C GLN A 318 -6.95 17.92 1.16
N ARG A 319 -7.79 17.74 0.12
CA ARG A 319 -8.13 18.77 -0.88
C ARG A 319 -6.87 19.44 -1.45
N ARG A 320 -5.83 18.65 -1.73
CA ARG A 320 -4.62 19.12 -2.40
C ARG A 320 -4.66 18.72 -3.87
N LEU A 321 -4.10 19.59 -4.70
CA LEU A 321 -3.91 19.28 -6.10
C LEU A 321 -2.84 18.18 -6.24
N VAL A 322 -3.03 17.32 -7.24
CA VAL A 322 -2.13 16.20 -7.51
C VAL A 322 -1.60 16.33 -8.93
N ALA A 323 -0.28 16.30 -9.08
CA ALA A 323 0.42 16.08 -10.33
C ALA A 323 1.21 14.78 -10.23
N ALA A 324 1.06 13.86 -11.17
CA ALA A 324 1.67 12.54 -11.10
C ALA A 324 2.18 12.08 -12.46
N SER A 325 3.20 11.22 -12.45
CA SER A 325 3.67 10.58 -13.68
C SER A 325 2.61 9.63 -14.24
N ASP A 326 2.52 9.54 -15.57
CA ASP A 326 1.56 8.71 -16.29
C ASP A 326 1.99 7.25 -16.32
N VAL A 327 2.12 6.63 -15.13
CA VAL A 327 2.33 5.20 -14.96
C VAL A 327 1.01 4.49 -14.64
N GLY A 328 0.93 3.19 -14.93
CA GLY A 328 -0.31 2.42 -14.79
C GLY A 328 -0.97 2.54 -13.42
N GLY A 329 -0.18 2.50 -12.34
CA GLY A 329 -0.70 2.66 -10.98
C GLY A 329 -1.30 4.03 -10.67
N HIS A 330 -0.85 5.09 -11.36
CA HIS A 330 -1.45 6.42 -11.24
C HIS A 330 -2.71 6.58 -12.10
N ARG A 331 -2.72 6.01 -13.33
CA ARG A 331 -3.89 6.05 -14.22
C ARG A 331 -5.14 5.45 -13.59
N GLU A 332 -5.00 4.47 -12.71
CA GLU A 332 -6.15 3.89 -11.99
C GLU A 332 -6.72 4.81 -10.90
N LEU A 333 -5.98 5.85 -10.49
CA LEU A 333 -6.36 6.76 -9.41
C LEU A 333 -6.69 8.17 -9.89
N ILE A 334 -6.10 8.59 -11.01
CA ILE A 334 -6.13 9.98 -11.46
C ILE A 334 -6.77 10.06 -12.83
N ARG A 335 -7.82 10.84 -12.93
CA ARG A 335 -8.43 11.27 -14.19
C ARG A 335 -7.76 12.58 -14.60
N ASP A 336 -6.95 12.52 -15.68
CA ASP A 336 -6.20 13.69 -16.13
C ASP A 336 -7.12 14.86 -16.47
N GLY A 337 -6.75 16.06 -15.99
CA GLY A 337 -7.54 17.28 -16.10
C GLY A 337 -8.75 17.36 -15.17
N ASP A 338 -9.17 16.29 -14.54
CA ASP A 338 -10.36 16.22 -13.66
C ASP A 338 -9.96 16.13 -12.18
N THR A 339 -9.45 15.00 -11.71
CA THR A 339 -9.06 14.81 -10.31
C THR A 339 -7.58 15.08 -10.04
N GLY A 340 -6.76 15.20 -11.07
CA GLY A 340 -5.34 15.51 -11.01
C GLY A 340 -4.78 15.81 -12.38
N THR A 341 -3.46 15.89 -12.49
CA THR A 341 -2.74 16.14 -13.74
C THR A 341 -1.71 15.03 -13.94
N LEU A 342 -1.70 14.42 -15.14
CA LEU A 342 -0.72 13.41 -15.51
C LEU A 342 0.36 14.01 -16.42
N PHE A 343 1.61 13.54 -16.25
CA PHE A 343 2.75 13.93 -17.08
C PHE A 343 3.58 12.70 -17.44
N ARG A 344 4.34 12.79 -18.54
CA ARG A 344 5.21 11.68 -19.00
C ARG A 344 6.21 11.30 -17.90
N PRO A 345 6.32 10.01 -17.51
CA PRO A 345 7.27 9.54 -16.52
C PRO A 345 8.73 9.74 -17.00
N ASP A 346 9.66 9.77 -16.06
CA ASP A 346 11.11 9.89 -16.30
C ASP A 346 11.52 11.13 -17.13
N ASP A 347 10.68 12.19 -17.10
CA ASP A 347 10.86 13.39 -17.92
C ASP A 347 10.70 14.66 -17.06
N PRO A 348 11.80 15.28 -16.61
CA PRO A 348 11.77 16.47 -15.79
C PRO A 348 11.18 17.68 -16.54
N VAL A 349 11.28 17.72 -17.88
CA VAL A 349 10.70 18.81 -18.69
C VAL A 349 9.18 18.69 -18.75
N ALA A 350 8.66 17.48 -19.01
CA ALA A 350 7.22 17.22 -19.00
C ALA A 350 6.60 17.49 -17.62
N LEU A 351 7.29 17.10 -16.55
CA LEU A 351 6.90 17.42 -15.17
C LEU A 351 6.82 18.93 -14.95
N ALA A 352 7.88 19.68 -15.31
CA ALA A 352 7.93 21.12 -15.13
C ALA A 352 6.79 21.83 -15.89
N GLN A 353 6.54 21.44 -17.14
CA GLN A 353 5.46 21.99 -17.96
C GLN A 353 4.08 21.71 -17.37
N ALA A 354 3.83 20.49 -16.87
CA ALA A 354 2.57 20.10 -16.28
C ALA A 354 2.27 20.88 -14.98
N VAL A 355 3.27 21.01 -14.12
CA VAL A 355 3.15 21.79 -12.87
C VAL A 355 2.99 23.27 -13.16
N ALA A 356 3.76 23.85 -14.09
CA ALA A 356 3.64 25.27 -14.45
C ALA A 356 2.25 25.61 -15.01
N ARG A 357 1.68 24.73 -15.87
CA ARG A 357 0.29 24.87 -16.37
C ARG A 357 -0.71 24.82 -15.22
N LEU A 358 -0.57 23.88 -14.30
CA LEU A 358 -1.47 23.75 -13.16
C LEU A 358 -1.50 25.04 -12.33
N PHE A 359 -0.34 25.68 -12.11
CA PHE A 359 -0.28 26.99 -11.45
C PHE A 359 -0.84 28.14 -12.29
N ALA A 360 -0.86 28.04 -13.59
CA ALA A 360 -1.50 29.04 -14.47
C ALA A 360 -3.05 28.92 -14.44
N GLU A 361 -3.59 27.76 -14.13
CA GLU A 361 -5.03 27.45 -14.11
C GLU A 361 -5.67 27.63 -12.72
N ARG A 362 -5.23 28.61 -11.91
CA ARG A 362 -5.67 28.78 -10.51
C ARG A 362 -7.17 28.90 -10.33
N ASP A 363 -7.88 29.50 -11.25
CA ASP A 363 -9.34 29.65 -11.18
C ASP A 363 -10.09 28.33 -11.15
N GLY A 364 -9.48 27.26 -11.66
CA GLY A 364 -10.02 25.89 -11.65
C GLY A 364 -9.65 25.05 -10.42
N TRP A 365 -8.80 25.54 -9.52
CA TRP A 365 -8.23 24.77 -8.43
C TRP A 365 -9.26 24.22 -7.46
N ASP A 366 -10.18 25.08 -6.98
CA ASP A 366 -11.16 24.68 -5.97
C ASP A 366 -12.10 23.59 -6.52
N ALA A 367 -12.56 23.76 -7.76
CA ALA A 367 -13.39 22.74 -8.40
C ALA A 367 -12.64 21.41 -8.58
N ARG A 368 -11.35 21.43 -8.91
CA ARG A 368 -10.52 20.22 -9.04
C ARG A 368 -10.24 19.56 -7.69
N ARG A 369 -9.99 20.34 -6.64
CA ARG A 369 -9.84 19.87 -5.25
C ARG A 369 -11.10 19.16 -4.76
N GLU A 370 -12.27 19.76 -4.99
CA GLU A 370 -13.55 19.14 -4.60
C GLU A 370 -13.82 17.85 -5.38
N ARG A 371 -13.53 17.78 -6.67
CA ARG A 371 -13.69 16.53 -7.44
C ARG A 371 -12.74 15.43 -6.95
N GLY A 372 -11.48 15.76 -6.63
CA GLY A 372 -10.53 14.81 -6.03
C GLY A 372 -11.04 14.27 -4.68
N ARG A 373 -11.54 15.17 -3.81
CA ARG A 373 -12.12 14.77 -2.52
C ARG A 373 -13.36 13.91 -2.69
N ALA A 374 -14.30 14.30 -3.54
CA ALA A 374 -15.52 13.56 -3.82
C ALA A 374 -15.23 12.14 -4.38
N PHE A 375 -14.23 12.00 -5.24
CA PHE A 375 -13.76 10.69 -5.74
C PHE A 375 -13.30 9.79 -4.59
N VAL A 376 -12.49 10.31 -3.67
CA VAL A 376 -12.00 9.54 -2.53
C VAL A 376 -13.13 9.12 -1.61
N GLU A 377 -14.05 10.02 -1.29
CA GLU A 377 -15.21 9.76 -0.43
C GLU A 377 -16.15 8.70 -1.03
N ALA A 378 -16.44 8.82 -2.32
CA ALA A 378 -17.38 7.95 -3.00
C ALA A 378 -16.81 6.56 -3.35
N GLU A 379 -15.51 6.47 -3.66
CA GLU A 379 -14.95 5.26 -4.26
C GLU A 379 -13.76 4.65 -3.50
N ARG A 380 -13.13 5.40 -2.59
CA ARG A 380 -11.83 5.05 -1.97
C ARG A 380 -11.82 5.10 -0.44
N SER A 381 -12.98 5.12 0.22
CA SER A 381 -13.03 4.95 1.69
C SER A 381 -12.86 3.48 2.06
N TRP A 382 -12.23 3.21 3.21
CA TRP A 382 -12.04 1.83 3.68
C TRP A 382 -13.37 1.10 3.95
N ALA A 383 -14.41 1.82 4.36
CA ALA A 383 -15.73 1.24 4.59
C ALA A 383 -16.33 0.65 3.28
N ILE A 384 -16.20 1.38 2.18
CA ILE A 384 -16.63 0.92 0.84
C ILE A 384 -15.76 -0.24 0.37
N ASN A 385 -14.44 -0.12 0.49
CA ASN A 385 -13.51 -1.14 0.01
C ASN A 385 -13.67 -2.47 0.74
N VAL A 386 -13.86 -2.44 2.05
CA VAL A 386 -14.09 -3.65 2.85
C VAL A 386 -15.42 -4.31 2.52
N GLY A 387 -16.45 -3.54 2.16
CA GLY A 387 -17.72 -4.08 1.68
C GLY A 387 -17.60 -5.00 0.47
N ARG A 388 -16.56 -4.84 -0.34
CA ARG A 388 -16.30 -5.72 -1.49
C ARG A 388 -15.97 -7.16 -1.09
N TYR A 389 -15.53 -7.42 0.14
CA TYR A 389 -15.27 -8.76 0.65
C TYR A 389 -16.54 -9.51 1.08
N ASP A 390 -17.68 -8.83 1.30
CA ASP A 390 -18.89 -9.42 1.88
C ASP A 390 -19.31 -10.70 1.15
N SER A 391 -19.49 -10.63 -0.17
CA SER A 391 -19.94 -11.76 -0.98
C SER A 391 -18.92 -12.90 -1.02
N VAL A 392 -17.64 -12.57 -1.03
CA VAL A 392 -16.56 -13.55 -1.04
C VAL A 392 -16.52 -14.31 0.28
N TYR A 393 -16.47 -13.61 1.40
CA TYR A 393 -16.41 -14.24 2.72
C TYR A 393 -17.68 -15.03 3.05
N GLN A 394 -18.87 -14.52 2.71
CA GLN A 394 -20.13 -15.26 2.91
C GLN A 394 -20.18 -16.56 2.11
N ARG A 395 -19.70 -16.54 0.87
CA ARG A 395 -19.59 -17.75 0.04
C ARG A 395 -18.63 -18.74 0.66
N LEU A 396 -17.46 -18.32 1.08
CA LEU A 396 -16.42 -19.17 1.64
C LEU A 396 -16.82 -19.77 2.99
N ALA A 397 -17.43 -19.00 3.88
CA ALA A 397 -17.92 -19.49 5.16
C ALA A 397 -19.02 -20.55 5.02
N LYS A 398 -19.88 -20.45 4.00
CA LYS A 398 -20.90 -21.47 3.71
C LYS A 398 -20.29 -22.78 3.20
N ILE A 399 -19.24 -22.71 2.38
CA ILE A 399 -18.52 -23.89 1.89
C ILE A 399 -17.91 -24.65 3.07
N GLY A 400 -17.19 -23.96 3.98
CA GLY A 400 -16.63 -24.55 5.18
C GLY A 400 -17.66 -25.23 6.08
N ALA A 401 -18.82 -24.60 6.28
CA ALA A 401 -19.89 -25.15 7.09
C ALA A 401 -20.54 -26.41 6.44
N MET A 402 -20.57 -26.51 5.12
CA MET A 402 -21.06 -27.70 4.41
C MET A 402 -20.08 -28.88 4.53
N GLU A 403 -18.78 -28.63 4.40
CA GLU A 403 -17.75 -29.68 4.54
C GLU A 403 -17.72 -30.27 5.97
N ASP A 404 -17.87 -29.43 7.00
CA ASP A 404 -18.02 -29.90 8.39
C ASP A 404 -19.23 -30.79 8.60
N SER A 405 -20.34 -30.54 7.91
CA SER A 405 -21.57 -31.35 8.03
C SER A 405 -21.42 -32.76 7.43
N TRP A 406 -20.58 -32.92 6.41
CA TRP A 406 -20.32 -34.23 5.78
C TRP A 406 -19.33 -35.08 6.59
N SER A 407 -18.44 -34.47 7.36
CA SER A 407 -17.47 -35.18 8.19
C SER A 407 -18.09 -35.79 9.46
N HIS A 408 -19.33 -35.43 9.80
CA HIS A 408 -20.08 -35.90 10.97
C HIS A 408 -21.21 -36.91 10.64
N THR A 409 -21.31 -37.38 9.41
CA THR A 409 -22.27 -38.45 9.10
C THR A 409 -21.73 -39.79 9.62
N PRO A 410 -22.37 -40.44 10.64
CA PRO A 410 -21.90 -41.71 11.13
C PRO A 410 -22.03 -42.73 10.00
N MET A 411 -20.95 -43.50 9.73
CA MET A 411 -21.05 -44.68 8.87
C MET A 411 -22.13 -45.60 9.47
N VAL A 412 -23.26 -45.71 8.81
CA VAL A 412 -24.24 -46.71 9.13
C VAL A 412 -23.59 -48.05 8.79
N SER A 413 -23.20 -48.79 9.81
CA SER A 413 -22.73 -50.20 9.69
C SER A 413 -23.88 -51.04 9.20
N ALA A 414 -23.73 -51.56 7.98
CA ALA A 414 -24.53 -52.66 7.46
C ALA A 414 -23.84 -53.98 7.77
#